data_af34c1d713f189072df6384aaa841c9b
#
_entry.id   af34c1d713f189072df6384aaa841c9b
#
_cell.length_a   1.000
_cell.length_b   1.000
_cell.length_c   1.000
_cell.angle_alpha   90.00
_cell.angle_beta   90.00
_cell.angle_gamma   90.00
#
_symmetry.space_group_name_H-M   'P 1'
#
loop_
_entity.id
_entity.type
_entity.pdbx_description
1 polymer ?
#
loop_
_entity_poly.entity_id
_entity_poly.type
_entity_poly.pdbx_seq_one_letter_code
_entity_poly.pdbx_strand_id
1 'polypeptide(L)'
;MPGKFVVSKASNGKLSFNLKATNGEVILASQQYKAMAGVNRGIASVRKNGELDERFERKASTKGDPFFTLRAANGLIIGKSEIYKTERARESGIASVKKNAASANVDDTTKPAPVKKTKAKK
;
A
#
# COMPACT_ATOMS: atom_id res chain seq x y z
N MET A 1 -5.62 -12.73 10.31
CA MET A 1 -4.87 -12.79 9.05
C MET A 1 -4.26 -11.44 8.74
N PRO A 2 -3.05 -11.38 8.26
CA PRO A 2 -2.47 -10.09 7.87
C PRO A 2 -3.18 -9.54 6.63
N GLY A 3 -3.01 -8.26 6.40
CA GLY A 3 -3.46 -7.66 5.17
C GLY A 3 -2.66 -8.15 3.98
N LYS A 4 -2.79 -7.49 2.85
CA LYS A 4 -2.00 -7.88 1.68
C LYS A 4 -1.71 -6.68 0.78
N PHE A 5 -0.58 -6.79 0.06
CA PHE A 5 -0.26 -5.86 -1.02
C PHE A 5 -0.83 -6.45 -2.30
N VAL A 6 -1.68 -5.70 -2.97
CA VAL A 6 -2.28 -6.13 -4.24
C VAL A 6 -1.62 -5.35 -5.36
N VAL A 7 -0.93 -6.06 -6.25
CA VAL A 7 -0.27 -5.45 -7.39
C VAL A 7 -1.19 -5.52 -8.59
N SER A 8 -1.33 -4.41 -9.30
CA SER A 8 -2.22 -4.37 -10.46
C SER A 8 -1.58 -3.56 -11.58
N LYS A 9 -2.13 -3.69 -12.76
CA LYS A 9 -1.65 -3.01 -13.97
C LYS A 9 -2.72 -2.05 -14.46
N ALA A 10 -2.34 -0.80 -14.68
CA ALA A 10 -3.26 0.20 -15.20
C ALA A 10 -3.40 0.06 -16.72
N SER A 11 -4.38 0.75 -17.29
CA SER A 11 -4.63 0.72 -18.72
C SER A 11 -3.44 1.23 -19.54
N ASN A 12 -2.59 2.08 -18.95
CA ASN A 12 -1.38 2.59 -19.62
C ASN A 12 -0.20 1.63 -19.51
N GLY A 13 -0.39 0.44 -18.94
CA GLY A 13 0.66 -0.55 -18.80
C GLY A 13 1.53 -0.39 -17.57
N LYS A 14 1.35 0.67 -16.81
CA LYS A 14 2.15 0.89 -15.61
C LYS A 14 1.59 0.08 -14.45
N LEU A 15 2.46 -0.24 -13.51
CA LEU A 15 2.13 -1.08 -12.36
C LEU A 15 2.01 -0.24 -11.10
N SER A 16 1.15 -0.69 -10.18
CA SER A 16 1.03 -0.06 -8.88
C SER A 16 0.62 -1.12 -7.86
N PHE A 17 0.68 -0.76 -6.58
CA PHE A 17 0.18 -1.66 -5.55
C PHE A 17 -0.65 -0.89 -4.53
N ASN A 18 -1.55 -1.62 -3.91
CA ASN A 18 -2.34 -1.12 -2.78
C ASN A 18 -2.06 -2.03 -1.59
N LEU A 19 -1.98 -1.43 -0.41
CA LEU A 19 -1.95 -2.21 0.82
C LEU A 19 -3.37 -2.27 1.34
N LYS A 20 -3.89 -3.48 1.51
CA LYS A 20 -5.23 -3.70 2.05
C LYS A 20 -5.14 -4.24 3.47
N ALA A 21 -6.03 -3.78 4.31
CA ALA A 21 -6.16 -4.31 5.67
C ALA A 21 -6.86 -5.66 5.64
N THR A 22 -6.94 -6.31 6.79
CA THR A 22 -7.58 -7.62 6.90
C THR A 22 -9.04 -7.62 6.49
N ASN A 23 -9.71 -6.46 6.59
CA ASN A 23 -11.11 -6.33 6.18
C ASN A 23 -11.27 -6.03 4.68
N GLY A 24 -10.16 -6.00 3.94
CA GLY A 24 -10.20 -5.75 2.50
C GLY A 24 -10.18 -4.30 2.09
N GLU A 25 -10.17 -3.36 3.03
CA GLU A 25 -10.13 -1.96 2.68
C GLU A 25 -8.74 -1.52 2.28
N VAL A 26 -8.64 -0.65 1.25
CA VAL A 26 -7.37 -0.08 0.83
C VAL A 26 -6.95 0.97 1.85
N ILE A 27 -5.79 0.77 2.46
CA ILE A 27 -5.28 1.71 3.46
C ILE A 27 -4.07 2.50 2.97
N LEU A 28 -3.47 2.08 1.85
CA LEU A 28 -2.36 2.79 1.25
C LEU A 28 -2.27 2.43 -0.22
N ALA A 29 -2.08 3.43 -1.07
CA ALA A 29 -1.91 3.24 -2.51
C ALA A 29 -0.56 3.78 -2.93
N SER A 30 0.13 3.04 -3.82
CA SER A 30 1.43 3.47 -4.31
C SER A 30 1.28 4.37 -5.54
N GLN A 31 2.39 5.00 -5.92
CA GLN A 31 2.50 5.63 -7.23
C GLN A 31 2.64 4.54 -8.30
N GLN A 32 2.62 4.93 -9.56
CA GLN A 32 2.80 4.00 -10.66
C GLN A 32 4.28 3.75 -10.92
N TYR A 33 4.61 2.53 -11.31
CA TYR A 33 5.97 2.11 -11.64
C TYR A 33 5.99 1.55 -13.05
N LYS A 34 7.12 1.68 -13.73
CA LYS A 34 7.26 1.18 -15.10
C LYS A 34 7.51 -0.32 -15.15
N ALA A 35 8.08 -0.88 -14.09
CA ALA A 35 8.48 -2.29 -14.07
C ALA A 35 8.24 -2.90 -12.70
N MET A 36 8.16 -4.21 -12.67
CA MET A 36 7.94 -4.96 -11.43
C MET A 36 9.06 -4.75 -10.41
N ALA A 37 10.29 -4.51 -10.89
CA ALA A 37 11.40 -4.22 -9.97
C ALA A 37 11.12 -2.99 -9.12
N GLY A 38 10.49 -1.94 -9.72
CA GLY A 38 10.10 -0.75 -8.98
C GLY A 38 9.02 -1.06 -7.94
N VAL A 39 8.03 -1.87 -8.33
CA VAL A 39 6.97 -2.29 -7.42
C VAL A 39 7.55 -3.03 -6.22
N ASN A 40 8.46 -3.97 -6.47
CA ASN A 40 9.07 -4.76 -5.39
C ASN A 40 9.86 -3.88 -4.43
N ARG A 41 10.61 -2.90 -4.96
CA ARG A 41 11.33 -1.95 -4.12
C ARG A 41 10.37 -1.08 -3.32
N GLY A 42 9.26 -0.66 -3.94
CA GLY A 42 8.24 0.13 -3.27
C GLY A 42 7.59 -0.63 -2.12
N ILE A 43 7.24 -1.89 -2.35
CA ILE A 43 6.67 -2.74 -1.30
C ILE A 43 7.67 -2.90 -0.15
N ALA A 44 8.94 -3.18 -0.47
CA ALA A 44 9.97 -3.32 0.57
C ALA A 44 10.11 -2.03 1.37
N SER A 45 10.03 -0.88 0.70
CA SER A 45 10.11 0.41 1.36
C SER A 45 8.92 0.63 2.30
N VAL A 46 7.71 0.26 1.86
CA VAL A 46 6.52 0.37 2.72
C VAL A 46 6.66 -0.53 3.95
N ARG A 47 7.15 -1.75 3.76
CA ARG A 47 7.34 -2.66 4.90
C ARG A 47 8.28 -2.06 5.94
N LYS A 48 9.38 -1.46 5.46
CA LYS A 48 10.38 -0.89 6.36
C LYS A 48 9.90 0.39 7.02
N ASN A 49 9.30 1.29 6.25
CA ASN A 49 8.92 2.61 6.76
C ASN A 49 7.55 2.62 7.42
N GLY A 50 6.68 1.69 7.06
CA GLY A 50 5.33 1.63 7.58
C GLY A 50 5.22 1.37 9.07
N GLU A 51 6.31 0.96 9.71
CA GLU A 51 6.34 0.75 11.16
C GLU A 51 6.78 1.99 11.92
N LEU A 52 7.26 3.01 11.22
CA LEU A 52 7.87 4.20 11.85
C LEU A 52 6.90 5.37 11.77
N ASP A 53 6.43 5.83 12.93
CA ASP A 53 5.47 6.93 12.97
C ASP A 53 6.00 8.17 12.27
N GLU A 54 7.28 8.43 12.39
CA GLU A 54 7.92 9.62 11.80
C GLU A 54 7.89 9.63 10.27
N ARG A 55 7.60 8.50 9.64
CA ARG A 55 7.51 8.42 8.19
C ARG A 55 6.12 8.79 7.66
N PHE A 56 5.12 8.88 8.54
CA PHE A 56 3.77 9.25 8.16
C PHE A 56 3.61 10.75 8.22
N GLU A 57 3.06 11.31 7.15
CA GLU A 57 2.78 12.74 7.08
C GLU A 57 1.27 12.93 7.09
N ARG A 58 0.76 13.58 8.14
CA ARG A 58 -0.67 13.81 8.31
C ARG A 58 -1.03 15.08 7.57
N LYS A 59 -2.01 14.99 6.66
CA LYS A 59 -2.35 16.07 5.76
C LYS A 59 -3.86 16.28 5.70
N ALA A 60 -4.26 17.35 5.04
CA ALA A 60 -5.66 17.60 4.73
C ALA A 60 -5.78 17.95 3.26
N SER A 61 -6.88 17.50 2.64
CA SER A 61 -7.16 17.82 1.25
C SER A 61 -7.55 19.30 1.10
N THR A 62 -7.74 19.74 -0.13
CA THR A 62 -8.17 21.12 -0.38
C THR A 62 -9.52 21.44 0.27
N LYS A 63 -10.33 20.40 0.51
CA LYS A 63 -11.61 20.56 1.22
C LYS A 63 -11.48 20.45 2.73
N GLY A 64 -10.26 20.20 3.23
CA GLY A 64 -10.03 20.05 4.66
C GLY A 64 -10.19 18.65 5.19
N ASP A 65 -10.41 17.65 4.33
CA ASP A 65 -10.59 16.27 4.77
C ASP A 65 -9.24 15.62 5.05
N PRO A 66 -9.12 14.85 6.16
CA PRO A 66 -7.84 14.27 6.55
C PRO A 66 -7.38 13.14 5.65
N PHE A 67 -6.09 13.06 5.42
CA PHE A 67 -5.46 11.90 4.80
C PHE A 67 -4.00 11.87 5.24
N PHE A 68 -3.26 10.84 4.82
CA PHE A 68 -1.84 10.76 5.14
C PHE A 68 -1.04 10.23 3.94
N THR A 69 0.25 10.55 3.96
CA THR A 69 1.20 9.93 3.04
C THR A 69 2.27 9.22 3.85
N LEU A 70 2.89 8.23 3.25
CA LEU A 70 4.02 7.52 3.85
C LEU A 70 5.26 7.87 3.03
N ARG A 71 6.33 8.28 3.72
CA ARG A 71 7.59 8.66 3.08
C ARG A 71 8.69 7.70 3.45
N ALA A 72 9.62 7.52 2.53
CA ALA A 72 10.85 6.79 2.80
C ALA A 72 11.83 7.71 3.55
N ALA A 73 12.94 7.13 3.99
CA ALA A 73 13.96 7.90 4.73
C ALA A 73 14.52 9.06 3.91
N ASN A 74 14.55 8.93 2.58
CA ASN A 74 15.03 10.00 1.69
C ASN A 74 13.99 11.09 1.43
N GLY A 75 12.81 10.99 2.06
CA GLY A 75 11.75 11.99 1.91
C GLY A 75 10.81 11.77 0.75
N LEU A 76 11.03 10.76 -0.08
CA LEU A 76 10.15 10.49 -1.20
C LEU A 76 8.85 9.83 -0.72
N ILE A 77 7.73 10.25 -1.30
CA ILE A 77 6.43 9.67 -1.00
C ILE A 77 6.35 8.28 -1.64
N ILE A 78 6.09 7.26 -0.83
CA ILE A 78 5.99 5.89 -1.30
C ILE A 78 4.57 5.34 -1.23
N GLY A 79 3.65 6.08 -0.60
CA GLY A 79 2.26 5.69 -0.56
C GLY A 79 1.39 6.82 -0.06
N LYS A 80 0.10 6.73 -0.39
CA LYS A 80 -0.88 7.73 -0.01
C LYS A 80 -2.16 7.03 0.41
N SER A 81 -2.78 7.52 1.48
CA SER A 81 -4.03 6.95 1.95
C SER A 81 -5.22 7.48 1.17
N GLU A 82 -6.38 6.89 1.42
CA GLU A 82 -7.64 7.46 0.99
C GLU A 82 -7.96 8.69 1.82
N ILE A 83 -8.95 9.46 1.39
CA ILE A 83 -9.44 10.62 2.13
C ILE A 83 -10.39 10.13 3.21
N TYR A 84 -10.16 10.55 4.44
CA TYR A 84 -10.99 10.16 5.59
C TYR A 84 -11.93 11.30 5.97
N LYS A 85 -12.99 10.96 6.69
CA LYS A 85 -13.95 11.96 7.14
C LYS A 85 -13.53 12.69 8.41
N THR A 86 -12.70 12.03 9.23
CA THR A 86 -12.26 12.58 10.51
C THR A 86 -10.78 12.29 10.72
N GLU A 87 -10.17 13.09 11.60
CA GLU A 87 -8.76 12.83 11.98
C GLU A 87 -8.63 11.50 12.69
N ARG A 88 -9.64 11.13 13.47
CA ARG A 88 -9.65 9.85 14.17
C ARG A 88 -9.58 8.69 13.18
N ALA A 89 -10.36 8.76 12.09
CA ALA A 89 -10.33 7.73 11.06
C ALA A 89 -8.96 7.68 10.38
N ARG A 90 -8.35 8.85 10.12
CA ARG A 90 -7.00 8.91 9.56
C ARG A 90 -6.00 8.21 10.48
N GLU A 91 -6.06 8.48 11.79
CA GLU A 91 -5.14 7.85 12.74
C GLU A 91 -5.35 6.34 12.80
N SER A 92 -6.59 5.88 12.67
CA SER A 92 -6.88 4.45 12.57
C SER A 92 -6.25 3.85 11.32
N GLY A 93 -6.27 4.59 10.20
CA GLY A 93 -5.63 4.14 8.97
C GLY A 93 -4.13 4.01 9.12
N ILE A 94 -3.49 4.98 9.76
CA ILE A 94 -2.06 4.93 10.05
C ILE A 94 -1.72 3.71 10.91
N ALA A 95 -2.52 3.49 11.97
CA ALA A 95 -2.30 2.33 12.83
C ALA A 95 -2.44 1.02 12.05
N SER A 96 -3.38 0.97 11.12
CA SER A 96 -3.60 -0.20 10.27
C SER A 96 -2.39 -0.46 9.38
N VAL A 97 -1.78 0.58 8.79
CA VAL A 97 -0.56 0.43 8.00
C VAL A 97 0.56 -0.12 8.88
N LYS A 98 0.75 0.47 10.08
CA LYS A 98 1.79 0.01 11.00
C LYS A 98 1.62 -1.47 11.34
N LYS A 99 0.38 -1.89 11.51
CA LYS A 99 0.07 -3.27 11.90
C LYS A 99 0.26 -4.24 10.73
N ASN A 100 -0.08 -3.85 9.51
CA ASN A 100 -0.15 -4.76 8.38
C ASN A 100 1.07 -4.74 7.47
N ALA A 101 1.78 -3.63 7.38
CA ALA A 101 2.80 -3.46 6.34
C ALA A 101 3.90 -4.52 6.39
N ALA A 102 4.41 -4.85 7.57
CA ALA A 102 5.53 -5.78 7.69
C ALA A 102 5.15 -7.22 7.35
N SER A 103 3.92 -7.60 7.66
CA SER A 103 3.49 -9.00 7.55
C SER A 103 2.57 -9.28 6.36
N ALA A 104 2.16 -8.25 5.61
CA ALA A 104 1.21 -8.43 4.50
C ALA A 104 1.83 -9.29 3.40
N ASN A 105 1.03 -10.20 2.87
CA ASN A 105 1.45 -11.01 1.71
C ASN A 105 1.29 -10.19 0.43
N VAL A 106 2.01 -10.58 -0.61
CA VAL A 106 1.89 -9.92 -1.91
C VAL A 106 0.99 -10.75 -2.82
N ASP A 107 -0.03 -10.10 -3.37
CA ASP A 107 -0.94 -10.70 -4.32
C ASP A 107 -0.73 -10.00 -5.66
N ASP A 108 -0.02 -10.65 -6.57
CA ASP A 108 0.32 -10.07 -7.86
C ASP A 108 -0.73 -10.44 -8.90
N THR A 109 -1.68 -9.55 -9.13
CA THR A 109 -2.75 -9.79 -10.08
C THR A 109 -2.34 -9.60 -11.53
N THR A 110 -1.09 -9.16 -11.77
CA THR A 110 -0.59 -8.95 -13.14
C THR A 110 -0.10 -10.23 -13.79
N LYS A 111 0.15 -11.27 -12.98
CA LYS A 111 0.59 -12.55 -13.51
C LYS A 111 -0.60 -13.36 -13.99
N PRO A 112 -0.43 -14.13 -15.06
CA PRO A 112 -1.51 -15.05 -15.42
C PRO A 112 -1.76 -16.01 -14.26
N ALA A 113 -3.00 -16.43 -14.09
CA ALA A 113 -3.35 -17.33 -13.01
C ALA A 113 -2.41 -18.53 -13.03
N PRO A 114 -1.85 -18.90 -11.88
CA PRO A 114 -0.98 -20.09 -11.83
C PRO A 114 -1.83 -21.28 -12.19
N VAL A 115 -1.33 -21.99 -13.00
CA VAL A 115 -2.07 -23.12 -13.46
C VAL A 115 -2.08 -24.16 -12.38
N LYS A 116 -2.22 -23.49 -11.72
CA LYS A 116 -2.18 -23.78 -10.81
C LYS A 116 -1.86 -24.15 -9.99
N LYS A 117 -1.74 -23.82 -9.89
CA LYS A 117 -1.50 -23.96 -9.24
C LYS A 117 -1.44 -24.17 -8.68
N THR A 118 -1.79 -24.44 -8.78
CA THR A 118 -1.70 -24.70 -8.32
C THR A 118 -1.43 -24.80 -7.75
N LYS A 119 -1.57 -24.99 -7.62
CA LYS A 119 -1.34 -25.14 -7.08
C LYS A 119 -1.17 -25.35 -6.77
N ALA A 120 -1.49 -25.58 -6.89
CA ALA A 120 -1.32 -25.87 -6.68
C ALA A 120 -1.05 -26.10 -6.51
N LYS A 121 -1.16 -26.33 -6.46
CA LYS A 121 -0.94 -26.58 -6.27
C LYS A 121 -0.71 -26.78 -6.19
N LYS A 122 -0.89 -27.00 -6.12
CA LYS A 122 -0.74 -27.27 -6.01
C LYS A 122 -0.52 -27.49 -5.78
#